data_4a2d210eb716046dc55a2d06f910a164
#
_entry.id   4a2d210eb716046dc55a2d06f910a164
#
_cell.length_a   1.000
_cell.length_b   1.000
_cell.length_c   1.000
_cell.angle_alpha   90.00
_cell.angle_beta   90.00
_cell.angle_gamma   90.00
#
_symmetry.space_group_name_H-M   'P 1'
#
loop_
_entity.id
_entity.type
_entity.pdbx_description
1 polymer ?
#
loop_
_entity_poly.entity_id
_entity_poly.type
_entity_poly.pdbx_seq_one_letter_code
_entity_poly.pdbx_strand_id
1 'polypeptide(L)'
;MKKIYSFLLLCMLALTLQATTYSGTLPIMYIQTENNAPIVSKDDYLNATYYVDALGISGYENIGSAAAPLTMEIKGRGNYTWTGFNKKPYRIKLTEKQSLLGMKKSKHFALLAHADDALNKKGFMRNQVGFELSRLIGISWTPETKPVEVVLNGDYIGLYFLTETIRVDKDRVNIVEQADEETDSVAITGGWLVEIDNYDTDPHVTIKEGDEHTMWFTYKTPEVLSKSQEDFLMKEMLRIDGLVYGDKNSDQLWQYLDMDALARFYIVQEIMDNYESFHGSCYLYREIGDGQKWKFGPVWDFGSSFNRSKSLYLYEGDVWHNHWIPEICQFPVFMECVKKIWNEFYPTKFNNIFTFTSEQLTLLKSAAVADANRWSEYNGNADLTKRINNVNTWLRSSTAWLNEQWGSG
;
A
#
# COMPACT_ATOMS: atom_id res chain seq x y z
N MET A 1 -48.25 56.59 -33.17
CA MET A 1 -47.35 56.28 -32.05
C MET A 1 -47.62 54.82 -31.62
N LYS A 2 -46.85 53.90 -32.09
CA LYS A 2 -46.94 52.46 -31.73
C LYS A 2 -45.82 52.17 -30.72
N LYS A 3 -46.18 51.80 -29.48
CA LYS A 3 -45.23 51.37 -28.45
C LYS A 3 -44.90 49.94 -28.71
N ILE A 4 -43.62 49.65 -29.02
CA ILE A 4 -43.05 48.32 -29.11
C ILE A 4 -42.58 47.91 -27.71
N TYR A 5 -43.22 46.92 -27.10
CA TYR A 5 -42.75 46.29 -25.88
C TYR A 5 -41.78 45.19 -26.26
N SER A 6 -40.49 45.42 -26.03
CA SER A 6 -39.48 44.37 -26.09
C SER A 6 -39.61 43.50 -24.84
N PHE A 7 -40.02 42.25 -25.08
CA PHE A 7 -40.03 41.21 -24.04
C PHE A 7 -38.62 40.60 -24.00
N LEU A 8 -37.82 41.02 -23.04
CA LEU A 8 -36.54 40.35 -22.75
C LEU A 8 -36.85 39.03 -22.04
N LEU A 9 -36.76 37.91 -22.80
CA LEU A 9 -36.79 36.56 -22.25
C LEU A 9 -35.44 36.29 -21.60
N LEU A 10 -35.34 36.46 -20.29
CA LEU A 10 -34.17 36.07 -19.52
C LEU A 10 -34.20 34.55 -19.35
N CYS A 11 -33.52 33.80 -20.24
CA CYS A 11 -33.23 32.41 -20.03
C CYS A 11 -32.22 32.28 -18.89
N MET A 12 -32.71 32.13 -17.67
CA MET A 12 -31.90 31.58 -16.60
C MET A 12 -31.60 30.12 -16.94
N LEU A 13 -30.42 29.88 -17.49
CA LEU A 13 -29.83 28.54 -17.46
C LEU A 13 -29.53 28.23 -15.99
N ALA A 14 -30.46 27.60 -15.32
CA ALA A 14 -30.14 26.90 -14.07
C ALA A 14 -29.22 25.75 -14.40
N LEU A 15 -27.91 26.01 -14.37
CA LEU A 15 -26.94 24.93 -14.19
C LEU A 15 -27.25 24.32 -12.82
N THR A 16 -28.05 23.26 -12.81
CA THR A 16 -28.11 22.37 -11.66
C THR A 16 -26.74 21.72 -11.59
N LEU A 17 -25.81 22.34 -10.83
CA LEU A 17 -24.70 21.57 -10.28
C LEU A 17 -25.37 20.45 -9.48
N GLN A 18 -25.43 19.28 -10.06
CA GLN A 18 -25.75 18.09 -9.30
C GLN A 18 -24.60 17.95 -8.31
N ALA A 19 -24.81 18.39 -7.07
CA ALA A 19 -23.85 18.14 -6.00
C ALA A 19 -23.64 16.63 -5.98
N THR A 20 -22.43 16.17 -6.31
CA THR A 20 -22.05 14.79 -6.16
C THR A 20 -22.17 14.44 -4.70
N THR A 21 -23.16 13.62 -4.36
CA THR A 21 -23.48 13.24 -2.99
C THR A 21 -22.79 11.93 -2.67
N TYR A 22 -22.33 11.81 -1.44
CA TYR A 22 -21.85 10.54 -0.87
C TYR A 22 -22.96 9.48 -0.87
N SER A 23 -22.55 8.21 -0.77
CA SER A 23 -23.46 7.06 -0.88
C SER A 23 -24.40 6.90 0.32
N GLY A 24 -24.01 7.37 1.48
CA GLY A 24 -24.71 7.13 2.75
C GLY A 24 -24.56 5.71 3.31
N THR A 25 -23.66 4.89 2.75
CA THR A 25 -23.46 3.50 3.16
C THR A 25 -22.11 3.24 3.82
N LEU A 26 -21.23 4.23 3.82
CA LEU A 26 -19.92 4.21 4.48
C LEU A 26 -19.79 5.43 5.41
N PRO A 27 -18.92 5.35 6.43
CA PRO A 27 -18.53 6.53 7.20
C PRO A 27 -17.98 7.64 6.30
N ILE A 28 -18.18 8.89 6.69
CA ILE A 28 -17.67 10.05 5.97
C ILE A 28 -16.60 10.73 6.81
N MET A 29 -15.42 10.95 6.22
CA MET A 29 -14.38 11.77 6.81
C MET A 29 -14.45 13.16 6.20
N TYR A 30 -14.76 14.14 7.02
CA TYR A 30 -14.74 15.56 6.67
C TYR A 30 -13.39 16.16 7.01
N ILE A 31 -12.78 16.83 6.05
CA ILE A 31 -11.46 17.45 6.19
C ILE A 31 -11.58 18.90 5.76
N GLN A 32 -11.07 19.79 6.58
CA GLN A 32 -11.05 21.23 6.31
C GLN A 32 -9.62 21.73 6.47
N THR A 33 -8.98 22.13 5.37
CA THR A 33 -7.65 22.76 5.42
C THR A 33 -7.76 24.20 5.92
N GLU A 34 -6.71 24.70 6.53
CA GLU A 34 -6.67 26.10 6.97
C GLU A 34 -6.89 27.04 5.78
N ASN A 35 -7.82 27.98 5.94
CA ASN A 35 -8.21 28.94 4.90
C ASN A 35 -8.69 28.30 3.58
N ASN A 36 -9.18 27.09 3.59
CA ASN A 36 -9.53 26.30 2.38
C ASN A 36 -8.36 26.14 1.39
N ALA A 37 -7.12 26.17 1.88
CA ALA A 37 -5.94 26.07 1.03
C ALA A 37 -5.95 24.75 0.24
N PRO A 38 -5.69 24.77 -1.07
CA PRO A 38 -5.59 23.54 -1.86
C PRO A 38 -4.34 22.76 -1.51
N ILE A 39 -4.44 21.44 -1.45
CA ILE A 39 -3.29 20.55 -1.21
C ILE A 39 -2.58 20.35 -2.54
N VAL A 40 -1.44 21.01 -2.73
CA VAL A 40 -0.68 21.03 -4.00
C VAL A 40 0.70 20.41 -3.89
N SER A 41 1.17 20.12 -2.67
CA SER A 41 2.49 19.55 -2.41
C SER A 41 2.37 18.17 -1.75
N LYS A 42 3.32 17.27 -2.06
CA LYS A 42 3.54 16.02 -1.34
C LYS A 42 4.66 16.13 -0.29
N ASP A 43 5.34 17.25 -0.25
CA ASP A 43 6.47 17.48 0.66
C ASP A 43 6.03 18.30 1.88
N ASP A 44 5.20 19.31 1.67
CA ASP A 44 4.75 20.25 2.71
C ASP A 44 3.39 19.85 3.27
N TYR A 45 3.31 19.79 4.59
CA TYR A 45 2.06 19.61 5.30
C TYR A 45 1.29 20.93 5.42
N LEU A 46 -0.02 20.85 5.24
CA LEU A 46 -0.97 21.90 5.59
C LEU A 46 -1.68 21.55 6.91
N ASN A 47 -1.91 22.55 7.75
CA ASN A 47 -2.79 22.41 8.89
C ASN A 47 -4.23 22.16 8.42
N ALA A 48 -4.92 21.26 9.09
CA ALA A 48 -6.30 20.93 8.81
C ALA A 48 -7.05 20.52 10.08
N THR A 49 -8.36 20.54 10.00
CA THR A 49 -9.24 19.90 10.97
C THR A 49 -9.99 18.77 10.31
N TYR A 50 -10.45 17.81 11.11
CA TYR A 50 -11.24 16.70 10.62
C TYR A 50 -12.26 16.23 11.66
N TYR A 51 -13.27 15.54 11.17
CA TYR A 51 -14.13 14.66 11.97
C TYR A 51 -14.62 13.51 11.11
N VAL A 52 -15.06 12.44 11.75
CA VAL A 52 -15.66 11.28 11.08
C VAL A 52 -17.09 11.13 11.54
N ASP A 53 -18.03 11.17 10.59
CA ASP A 53 -19.43 10.85 10.81
C ASP A 53 -19.66 9.38 10.39
N ALA A 54 -19.99 8.56 11.37
CA ALA A 54 -20.29 7.14 11.17
C ALA A 54 -21.69 6.88 10.59
N LEU A 55 -22.52 7.91 10.42
CA LEU A 55 -23.90 7.82 9.92
C LEU A 55 -24.79 6.81 10.67
N GLY A 56 -24.42 6.44 11.91
CA GLY A 56 -25.08 5.38 12.67
C GLY A 56 -24.85 3.96 12.13
N ILE A 57 -23.87 3.79 11.25
CA ILE A 57 -23.50 2.48 10.69
C ILE A 57 -22.90 1.60 11.78
N SER A 58 -23.44 0.41 11.97
CA SER A 58 -22.96 -0.55 12.96
C SER A 58 -21.48 -0.88 12.78
N GLY A 59 -20.75 -0.87 13.88
CA GLY A 59 -19.30 -1.17 13.89
C GLY A 59 -18.40 0.06 13.68
N TYR A 60 -18.98 1.26 13.48
CA TYR A 60 -18.23 2.51 13.41
C TYR A 60 -18.72 3.50 14.47
N GLU A 61 -17.83 4.36 14.90
CA GLU A 61 -18.10 5.42 15.88
C GLU A 61 -17.78 6.80 15.28
N ASN A 62 -18.53 7.80 15.73
CA ASN A 62 -18.22 9.19 15.42
C ASN A 62 -16.91 9.61 16.09
N ILE A 63 -16.09 10.38 15.39
CA ILE A 63 -14.82 10.92 15.89
C ILE A 63 -14.82 12.42 15.67
N GLY A 64 -14.84 13.19 16.76
CA GLY A 64 -15.09 14.62 16.66
C GLY A 64 -16.51 14.92 16.15
N SER A 65 -16.72 16.15 15.71
CA SER A 65 -17.97 16.61 15.06
C SER A 65 -17.74 17.91 14.32
N ALA A 66 -18.70 18.33 13.51
CA ALA A 66 -18.64 19.64 12.84
C ALA A 66 -18.50 20.81 13.82
N ALA A 67 -19.11 20.71 15.03
CA ALA A 67 -19.01 21.72 16.08
C ALA A 67 -17.71 21.65 16.91
N ALA A 68 -17.06 20.47 16.93
CA ALA A 68 -15.82 20.22 17.66
C ALA A 68 -14.91 19.30 16.84
N PRO A 69 -14.35 19.79 15.72
CA PRO A 69 -13.44 19.01 14.89
C PRO A 69 -12.10 18.81 15.59
N LEU A 70 -11.41 17.73 15.25
CA LEU A 70 -10.06 17.45 15.71
C LEU A 70 -9.03 18.03 14.74
N THR A 71 -7.80 18.20 15.21
CA THR A 71 -6.70 18.79 14.43
C THR A 71 -5.80 17.73 13.83
N MET A 72 -5.28 18.01 12.64
CA MET A 72 -4.30 17.21 11.93
C MET A 72 -3.49 18.05 10.94
N GLU A 73 -2.49 17.43 10.36
CA GLU A 73 -1.75 17.90 9.20
C GLU A 73 -2.05 16.97 8.01
N ILE A 74 -2.11 17.52 6.80
CA ILE A 74 -2.39 16.79 5.56
C ILE A 74 -1.45 17.23 4.43
N LYS A 75 -1.00 16.29 3.61
CA LYS A 75 -0.25 16.56 2.38
C LYS A 75 -0.56 15.52 1.30
N GLY A 76 -0.17 15.78 0.07
CA GLY A 76 -0.15 14.78 -0.98
C GLY A 76 0.77 13.60 -0.67
N ARG A 77 0.58 12.48 -1.36
CA ARG A 77 1.46 11.30 -1.28
C ARG A 77 1.55 10.57 -2.61
N GLY A 78 2.53 9.67 -2.69
CA GLY A 78 2.78 8.84 -3.86
C GLY A 78 3.60 9.56 -4.93
N ASN A 79 4.05 8.81 -5.91
CA ASN A 79 4.78 9.32 -7.07
C ASN A 79 3.85 9.36 -8.29
N TYR A 80 3.70 8.24 -9.01
CA TYR A 80 2.80 8.16 -10.15
C TYR A 80 1.35 8.48 -9.80
N THR A 81 0.84 7.98 -8.69
CA THR A 81 -0.54 8.26 -8.25
C THR A 81 -0.80 9.73 -7.92
N TRP A 82 0.23 10.48 -7.52
CA TRP A 82 0.13 11.91 -7.30
C TRP A 82 0.14 12.72 -8.60
N THR A 83 1.04 12.37 -9.54
CA THR A 83 1.22 13.13 -10.78
C THR A 83 0.24 12.72 -11.87
N GLY A 84 -0.09 11.43 -11.96
CA GLY A 84 -0.85 10.85 -13.07
C GLY A 84 -2.38 10.94 -12.98
N PHE A 85 -2.94 11.26 -11.79
CA PHE A 85 -4.39 11.27 -11.58
C PHE A 85 -4.89 12.56 -10.94
N ASN A 86 -6.10 12.97 -11.28
CA ASN A 86 -6.78 14.11 -10.64
C ASN A 86 -7.31 13.74 -9.24
N LYS A 87 -7.75 12.50 -9.04
CA LYS A 87 -8.11 11.96 -7.73
C LYS A 87 -6.83 11.69 -6.95
N LYS A 88 -6.48 12.60 -6.04
CA LYS A 88 -5.20 12.60 -5.34
C LYS A 88 -5.23 11.74 -4.07
N PRO A 89 -4.19 10.94 -3.81
CA PRO A 89 -3.99 10.30 -2.51
C PRO A 89 -3.34 11.27 -1.52
N TYR A 90 -3.62 11.07 -0.22
CA TYR A 90 -3.13 11.95 0.83
C TYR A 90 -2.45 11.18 1.95
N ARG A 91 -1.50 11.84 2.62
CA ARG A 91 -0.94 11.44 3.91
C ARG A 91 -1.51 12.36 4.98
N ILE A 92 -2.00 11.78 6.06
CA ILE A 92 -2.52 12.52 7.20
C ILE A 92 -1.72 12.19 8.47
N LYS A 93 -1.52 13.22 9.29
CA LYS A 93 -0.84 13.13 10.57
C LYS A 93 -1.70 13.81 11.63
N LEU A 94 -2.33 13.02 12.47
CA LEU A 94 -3.19 13.51 13.53
C LEU A 94 -2.37 14.17 14.63
N THR A 95 -2.89 15.21 15.25
CA THR A 95 -2.26 15.85 16.42
C THR A 95 -2.18 14.86 17.59
N GLU A 96 -3.27 14.13 17.81
CA GLU A 96 -3.33 13.09 18.84
C GLU A 96 -3.60 11.71 18.23
N LYS A 97 -3.07 10.65 18.87
CA LYS A 97 -3.34 9.27 18.44
C LYS A 97 -4.82 8.95 18.54
N GLN A 98 -5.45 8.55 17.45
CA GLN A 98 -6.85 8.14 17.35
C GLN A 98 -6.99 6.74 16.76
N SER A 99 -8.05 6.05 17.17
CA SER A 99 -8.54 4.83 16.53
C SER A 99 -9.53 5.23 15.45
N LEU A 100 -9.05 5.40 14.20
CA LEU A 100 -9.93 5.74 13.09
C LEU A 100 -10.59 4.48 12.54
N LEU A 101 -11.92 4.49 12.41
CA LEU A 101 -12.71 3.40 11.83
C LEU A 101 -12.43 2.01 12.48
N GLY A 102 -12.14 2.00 13.78
CA GLY A 102 -11.84 0.78 14.52
C GLY A 102 -10.41 0.26 14.40
N MET A 103 -9.56 0.88 13.58
CA MET A 103 -8.13 0.52 13.48
C MET A 103 -7.36 0.88 14.74
N LYS A 104 -6.17 0.33 14.90
CA LYS A 104 -5.28 0.63 16.04
C LYS A 104 -4.94 2.12 16.12
N LYS A 105 -4.83 2.63 17.36
CA LYS A 105 -4.51 4.05 17.60
C LYS A 105 -3.20 4.45 16.96
N SER A 106 -3.24 5.48 16.13
CA SER A 106 -2.06 6.08 15.51
C SER A 106 -2.26 7.55 15.22
N LYS A 107 -1.17 8.26 14.97
CA LYS A 107 -1.18 9.60 14.36
C LYS A 107 -1.12 9.54 12.84
N HIS A 108 -0.61 8.45 12.26
CA HIS A 108 -0.23 8.38 10.84
C HIS A 108 -1.09 7.41 10.06
N PHE A 109 -1.76 7.95 9.04
CA PHE A 109 -2.56 7.18 8.09
C PHE A 109 -2.35 7.71 6.66
N ALA A 110 -2.77 6.92 5.68
CA ALA A 110 -2.85 7.32 4.29
C ALA A 110 -4.31 7.20 3.80
N LEU A 111 -4.75 8.13 2.99
CA LEU A 111 -5.97 8.05 2.20
C LEU A 111 -5.58 7.61 0.79
N LEU A 112 -5.77 6.33 0.48
CA LEU A 112 -5.48 5.76 -0.83
C LEU A 112 -6.63 6.00 -1.79
N ALA A 113 -6.34 6.63 -2.92
CA ALA A 113 -7.36 7.17 -3.82
C ALA A 113 -7.99 6.13 -4.76
N HIS A 114 -7.29 5.03 -5.09
CA HIS A 114 -7.75 4.02 -6.04
C HIS A 114 -8.33 4.59 -7.34
N ALA A 115 -7.57 5.45 -7.99
CA ALA A 115 -7.85 5.77 -9.37
C ALA A 115 -7.49 4.55 -10.23
N ASP A 116 -8.41 4.13 -11.10
CA ASP A 116 -8.17 3.06 -12.05
C ASP A 116 -7.78 3.70 -13.38
N ASP A 117 -6.69 3.26 -13.99
CA ASP A 117 -6.43 3.69 -15.35
C ASP A 117 -7.39 2.98 -16.34
N ALA A 118 -7.67 3.63 -17.46
CA ALA A 118 -8.59 3.11 -18.47
C ALA A 118 -8.11 1.78 -19.07
N LEU A 119 -6.84 1.44 -18.90
CA LEU A 119 -6.20 0.24 -19.43
C LEU A 119 -6.34 -0.95 -18.48
N ASN A 120 -6.47 -0.71 -17.18
CA ASN A 120 -6.45 -1.77 -16.17
C ASN A 120 -7.73 -1.85 -15.34
N LYS A 121 -8.75 -2.44 -15.93
CA LYS A 121 -10.09 -2.63 -15.33
C LYS A 121 -10.13 -3.54 -14.08
N LYS A 122 -8.99 -4.01 -13.59
CA LYS A 122 -8.85 -4.87 -12.40
C LYS A 122 -8.40 -4.07 -11.16
N GLY A 123 -8.11 -2.77 -11.30
CA GLY A 123 -7.35 -1.99 -10.33
C GLY A 123 -8.02 -1.68 -9.00
N PHE A 124 -9.32 -1.66 -8.94
CA PHE A 124 -10.08 -1.10 -7.82
C PHE A 124 -9.77 -1.74 -6.45
N MET A 125 -9.38 -3.02 -6.41
CA MET A 125 -9.18 -3.78 -5.17
C MET A 125 -7.75 -4.29 -4.97
N ARG A 126 -6.78 -3.84 -5.75
CA ARG A 126 -5.41 -4.39 -5.73
C ARG A 126 -4.79 -4.40 -4.33
N ASN A 127 -4.72 -3.24 -3.68
CA ASN A 127 -4.13 -3.15 -2.34
C ASN A 127 -4.91 -3.98 -1.31
N GLN A 128 -6.24 -3.94 -1.33
CA GLN A 128 -7.08 -4.69 -0.39
C GLN A 128 -6.91 -6.20 -0.56
N VAL A 129 -6.87 -6.69 -1.80
CA VAL A 129 -6.64 -8.11 -2.10
C VAL A 129 -5.23 -8.53 -1.67
N GLY A 130 -4.21 -7.73 -2.00
CA GLY A 130 -2.83 -8.01 -1.60
C GLY A 130 -2.65 -8.04 -0.08
N PHE A 131 -3.26 -7.09 0.63
CA PHE A 131 -3.23 -7.07 2.10
C PHE A 131 -3.97 -8.28 2.70
N GLU A 132 -5.11 -8.67 2.15
CA GLU A 132 -5.84 -9.83 2.64
C GLU A 132 -5.08 -11.14 2.39
N LEU A 133 -4.53 -11.34 1.20
CA LEU A 133 -3.66 -12.49 0.91
C LEU A 133 -2.47 -12.56 1.87
N SER A 134 -1.89 -11.41 2.21
CA SER A 134 -0.78 -11.32 3.16
C SER A 134 -1.17 -11.75 4.57
N ARG A 135 -2.37 -11.41 5.03
CA ARG A 135 -2.92 -11.90 6.30
C ARG A 135 -3.19 -13.40 6.25
N LEU A 136 -3.81 -13.87 5.18
CA LEU A 136 -4.18 -15.28 5.01
C LEU A 136 -2.94 -16.19 4.98
N ILE A 137 -1.85 -15.77 4.34
CA ILE A 137 -0.61 -16.56 4.30
C ILE A 137 0.20 -16.43 5.59
N GLY A 138 -0.07 -15.44 6.44
CA GLY A 138 0.56 -15.26 7.74
C GLY A 138 1.81 -14.39 7.74
N ILE A 139 1.86 -13.32 6.94
CA ILE A 139 2.84 -12.24 7.11
C ILE A 139 2.59 -11.58 8.46
N SER A 140 3.65 -11.36 9.24
CA SER A 140 3.59 -11.02 10.66
C SER A 140 2.77 -9.78 11.00
N TRP A 141 2.82 -8.76 10.14
CA TRP A 141 1.95 -7.61 10.17
C TRP A 141 1.65 -7.14 8.74
N THR A 142 0.41 -6.73 8.53
CA THR A 142 -0.06 -6.19 7.26
C THR A 142 -0.91 -4.96 7.55
N PRO A 143 -0.75 -3.84 6.83
CA PRO A 143 -1.54 -2.64 7.05
C PRO A 143 -3.04 -2.93 7.03
N GLU A 144 -3.76 -2.45 8.04
CA GLU A 144 -5.20 -2.45 8.02
C GLU A 144 -5.70 -1.31 7.13
N THR A 145 -6.79 -1.56 6.40
CA THR A 145 -7.38 -0.60 5.48
C THR A 145 -8.90 -0.62 5.61
N LYS A 146 -9.52 0.56 5.67
CA LYS A 146 -10.97 0.73 5.82
C LYS A 146 -11.50 1.69 4.76
N PRO A 147 -12.60 1.35 4.09
CA PRO A 147 -13.24 2.27 3.16
C PRO A 147 -13.88 3.44 3.90
N VAL A 148 -13.77 4.61 3.32
CA VAL A 148 -14.33 5.86 3.83
C VAL A 148 -14.65 6.79 2.66
N GLU A 149 -15.76 7.48 2.72
CA GLU A 149 -16.04 8.58 1.80
C GLU A 149 -15.44 9.87 2.34
N VAL A 150 -14.90 10.72 1.48
CA VAL A 150 -14.17 11.92 1.91
C VAL A 150 -14.80 13.17 1.35
N VAL A 151 -15.00 14.15 2.23
CA VAL A 151 -15.36 15.52 1.90
C VAL A 151 -14.20 16.43 2.29
N LEU A 152 -13.59 17.09 1.32
CA LEU A 152 -12.45 17.99 1.51
C LEU A 152 -12.88 19.43 1.18
N ASN A 153 -12.77 20.32 2.15
CA ASN A 153 -13.15 21.74 1.98
C ASN A 153 -14.59 21.92 1.43
N GLY A 154 -15.50 21.05 1.87
CA GLY A 154 -16.90 21.04 1.43
C GLY A 154 -17.16 20.33 0.09
N ASP A 155 -16.12 19.89 -0.64
CA ASP A 155 -16.26 19.13 -1.87
C ASP A 155 -16.18 17.61 -1.59
N TYR A 156 -17.16 16.84 -2.10
CA TYR A 156 -17.10 15.38 -2.05
C TYR A 156 -16.06 14.89 -3.05
N ILE A 157 -14.98 14.32 -2.53
CA ILE A 157 -13.86 13.86 -3.35
C ILE A 157 -13.82 12.33 -3.53
N GLY A 158 -14.87 11.63 -3.13
CA GLY A 158 -15.08 10.24 -3.49
C GLY A 158 -14.75 9.21 -2.39
N LEU A 159 -14.71 7.96 -2.80
CA LEU A 159 -14.36 6.81 -2.00
C LEU A 159 -12.83 6.69 -1.87
N TYR A 160 -12.36 6.63 -0.63
CA TYR A 160 -10.97 6.39 -0.28
C TYR A 160 -10.84 5.16 0.61
N PHE A 161 -9.63 4.63 0.70
CA PHE A 161 -9.29 3.62 1.68
C PHE A 161 -8.32 4.22 2.71
N LEU A 162 -8.84 4.48 3.90
CA LEU A 162 -8.02 4.90 5.02
C LEU A 162 -7.15 3.71 5.46
N THR A 163 -5.84 3.88 5.37
CA THR A 163 -4.88 2.78 5.49
C THR A 163 -3.79 3.13 6.49
N GLU A 164 -3.41 2.18 7.33
CA GLU A 164 -2.26 2.32 8.22
C GLU A 164 -0.98 2.49 7.40
N THR A 165 -0.09 3.38 7.83
CA THR A 165 1.24 3.53 7.21
C THR A 165 2.23 2.57 7.84
N ILE A 166 3.21 2.11 7.07
CA ILE A 166 4.31 1.29 7.58
C ILE A 166 5.20 2.13 8.49
N ARG A 167 5.35 1.69 9.72
CA ARG A 167 6.18 2.33 10.76
C ARG A 167 6.56 1.29 11.82
N VAL A 168 7.64 1.54 12.52
CA VAL A 168 7.92 0.85 13.79
C VAL A 168 6.91 1.33 14.83
N ASP A 169 6.14 0.44 15.36
CA ASP A 169 5.17 0.65 16.46
C ASP A 169 4.74 -0.73 16.98
N LYS A 170 4.41 -0.84 18.28
CA LYS A 170 3.97 -2.08 18.92
C LYS A 170 2.77 -2.75 18.23
N ASP A 171 1.92 -1.97 17.58
CA ASP A 171 0.71 -2.42 16.87
C ASP A 171 0.92 -2.50 15.34
N ARG A 172 2.15 -2.31 14.84
CA ARG A 172 2.53 -2.36 13.42
C ARG A 172 3.77 -3.23 13.22
N VAL A 173 4.88 -2.66 12.74
CA VAL A 173 6.17 -3.36 12.74
C VAL A 173 6.70 -3.37 14.17
N ASN A 174 6.42 -4.45 14.88
CA ASN A 174 6.68 -4.56 16.31
C ASN A 174 8.12 -5.03 16.58
N ILE A 175 9.04 -4.08 16.47
CA ILE A 175 10.44 -4.23 16.86
C ILE A 175 10.82 -3.11 17.82
N VAL A 176 11.92 -3.26 18.54
CA VAL A 176 12.47 -2.16 19.35
C VAL A 176 13.03 -1.12 18.42
N GLU A 177 12.52 0.10 18.48
CA GLU A 177 12.97 1.21 17.65
C GLU A 177 14.39 1.61 17.99
N GLN A 178 15.25 1.73 17.01
CA GLN A 178 16.60 2.24 17.17
C GLN A 178 16.56 3.77 17.24
N ALA A 179 17.39 4.35 18.12
CA ALA A 179 17.51 5.79 18.20
C ALA A 179 18.21 6.38 16.97
N ASP A 180 17.83 7.60 16.62
CA ASP A 180 18.59 8.39 15.66
C ASP A 180 20.01 8.64 16.17
N GLU A 181 20.97 8.67 15.27
CA GLU A 181 22.39 8.93 15.56
C GLU A 181 23.00 8.00 16.64
N GLU A 182 22.47 6.77 16.79
CA GLU A 182 22.96 5.77 17.75
C GLU A 182 24.40 5.36 17.43
N THR A 183 25.19 5.13 18.45
CA THR A 183 26.60 4.73 18.35
C THR A 183 26.96 3.47 19.11
N ASP A 184 26.06 2.97 19.97
CA ASP A 184 26.28 1.73 20.70
C ASP A 184 26.31 0.53 19.76
N SER A 185 27.36 -0.27 19.85
CA SER A 185 27.63 -1.37 18.92
C SER A 185 26.60 -2.50 18.96
N VAL A 186 25.83 -2.62 20.04
CA VAL A 186 24.75 -3.61 20.15
C VAL A 186 23.43 -2.99 19.66
N ALA A 187 23.14 -1.76 20.06
CA ALA A 187 21.92 -1.06 19.67
C ALA A 187 21.79 -0.92 18.14
N ILE A 188 22.91 -0.61 17.44
CA ILE A 188 22.90 -0.47 15.96
C ILE A 188 22.65 -1.78 15.22
N THR A 189 22.67 -2.95 15.87
CA THR A 189 22.47 -4.24 15.21
C THR A 189 21.05 -4.48 14.75
N GLY A 190 20.07 -3.71 15.22
CA GLY A 190 18.67 -3.89 14.86
C GLY A 190 17.83 -2.66 15.17
N GLY A 191 16.51 -2.81 15.19
CA GLY A 191 15.59 -1.70 15.20
C GLY A 191 15.47 -1.01 13.85
N TRP A 192 15.86 -1.72 12.79
CA TRP A 192 15.87 -1.24 11.42
C TRP A 192 14.53 -1.48 10.72
N LEU A 193 14.06 -0.45 10.03
CA LEU A 193 13.05 -0.56 8.98
C LEU A 193 13.62 0.12 7.73
N VAL A 194 13.81 -0.64 6.67
CA VAL A 194 14.36 -0.16 5.39
C VAL A 194 13.46 -0.55 4.23
N GLU A 195 13.60 0.14 3.12
CA GLU A 195 12.88 -0.10 1.88
C GLU A 195 13.89 -0.25 0.74
N ILE A 196 13.78 -1.33 -0.04
CA ILE A 196 14.39 -1.37 -1.37
C ILE A 196 13.52 -0.49 -2.24
N ASP A 197 14.10 0.59 -2.77
CA ASP A 197 13.37 1.67 -3.43
C ASP A 197 13.80 1.81 -4.90
N ASN A 198 12.87 2.33 -5.71
CA ASN A 198 13.10 2.72 -7.11
C ASN A 198 13.70 4.12 -7.26
N TYR A 199 13.73 4.89 -6.18
CA TYR A 199 14.07 6.30 -6.19
C TYR A 199 15.21 6.57 -5.22
N ASP A 200 16.13 7.43 -5.63
CA ASP A 200 17.27 7.91 -4.85
C ASP A 200 16.97 9.26 -4.16
N THR A 201 15.72 9.61 -4.02
CA THR A 201 15.30 10.92 -3.48
C THR A 201 15.27 11.00 -1.97
N ASP A 202 14.97 9.87 -1.30
CA ASP A 202 14.98 9.77 0.15
C ASP A 202 16.37 9.37 0.66
N PRO A 203 16.74 9.64 1.92
CA PRO A 203 18.00 9.21 2.51
C PRO A 203 18.18 7.69 2.43
N HIS A 204 19.30 7.22 1.87
CA HIS A 204 19.55 5.81 1.59
C HIS A 204 21.02 5.44 1.65
N VAL A 205 21.30 4.14 1.76
CA VAL A 205 22.60 3.57 1.42
C VAL A 205 22.49 2.89 0.06
N THR A 206 23.59 2.91 -0.71
CA THR A 206 23.60 2.38 -2.07
C THR A 206 24.56 1.21 -2.18
N ILE A 207 24.08 0.06 -2.68
CA ILE A 207 24.94 -1.00 -3.20
C ILE A 207 25.07 -0.78 -4.70
N LYS A 208 26.29 -0.79 -5.19
CA LYS A 208 26.57 -0.73 -6.62
C LYS A 208 27.64 -1.76 -6.97
N GLU A 209 27.30 -2.70 -7.84
CA GLU A 209 28.21 -3.66 -8.41
C GLU A 209 28.18 -3.56 -9.93
N GLY A 210 29.26 -3.04 -10.51
CA GLY A 210 29.33 -2.72 -11.93
C GLY A 210 28.39 -1.60 -12.36
N ASP A 211 28.02 -1.57 -13.64
CA ASP A 211 27.12 -0.55 -14.19
C ASP A 211 25.64 -1.02 -14.24
N GLU A 212 25.40 -2.31 -14.04
CA GLU A 212 24.08 -2.93 -14.26
C GLU A 212 23.33 -3.24 -12.94
N HIS A 213 24.02 -3.27 -11.79
CA HIS A 213 23.42 -3.59 -10.51
C HIS A 213 23.57 -2.43 -9.52
N THR A 214 22.47 -1.75 -9.26
CA THR A 214 22.41 -0.68 -8.26
C THR A 214 21.14 -0.85 -7.44
N MET A 215 21.28 -0.95 -6.12
CA MET A 215 20.16 -1.02 -5.19
C MET A 215 20.24 0.10 -4.17
N TRP A 216 19.11 0.75 -3.94
CA TRP A 216 18.96 1.77 -2.90
C TRP A 216 18.17 1.20 -1.73
N PHE A 217 18.77 1.29 -0.55
CA PHE A 217 18.15 0.89 0.71
C PHE A 217 17.81 2.15 1.49
N THR A 218 16.61 2.66 1.25
CA THR A 218 16.06 3.82 1.93
C THR A 218 15.72 3.47 3.37
N TYR A 219 16.36 4.10 4.33
CA TYR A 219 16.06 3.84 5.74
C TYR A 219 14.89 4.70 6.22
N LYS A 220 13.97 4.05 6.93
CA LYS A 220 12.76 4.67 7.49
C LYS A 220 12.82 4.76 9.01
N THR A 221 13.60 3.89 9.63
CA THR A 221 13.92 3.88 11.05
C THR A 221 15.30 3.22 11.21
N PRO A 222 16.24 3.94 11.85
CA PRO A 222 16.16 5.34 12.30
C PRO A 222 16.02 6.34 11.14
N GLU A 223 15.58 7.58 11.42
CA GLU A 223 15.39 8.61 10.39
C GLU A 223 16.69 9.37 10.08
N VAL A 224 17.60 9.45 11.06
CA VAL A 224 18.93 10.07 10.92
C VAL A 224 20.00 9.09 11.39
N LEU A 225 20.99 8.83 10.52
CA LEU A 225 22.05 7.87 10.83
C LEU A 225 23.30 8.53 11.40
N SER A 226 23.89 7.92 12.44
CA SER A 226 25.31 8.09 12.75
C SER A 226 26.18 7.41 11.71
N LYS A 227 27.47 7.71 11.68
CA LYS A 227 28.44 7.00 10.82
C LYS A 227 28.49 5.50 11.12
N SER A 228 28.35 5.11 12.41
CA SER A 228 28.34 3.71 12.83
C SER A 228 27.12 2.96 12.30
N GLN A 229 25.95 3.60 12.30
CA GLN A 229 24.73 3.05 11.74
C GLN A 229 24.82 2.90 10.21
N GLU A 230 25.30 3.93 9.52
CA GLU A 230 25.50 3.88 8.06
C GLU A 230 26.45 2.73 7.66
N ASP A 231 27.60 2.64 8.36
CA ASP A 231 28.59 1.58 8.10
C ASP A 231 28.02 0.17 8.40
N PHE A 232 27.21 0.04 9.46
CA PHE A 232 26.54 -1.21 9.78
C PHE A 232 25.56 -1.63 8.68
N LEU A 233 24.64 -0.73 8.29
CA LEU A 233 23.64 -1.01 7.27
C LEU A 233 24.29 -1.35 5.93
N MET A 234 25.28 -0.55 5.49
CA MET A 234 26.06 -0.80 4.27
C MET A 234 26.73 -2.16 4.30
N LYS A 235 27.41 -2.51 5.39
CA LYS A 235 28.10 -3.78 5.55
C LYS A 235 27.14 -4.98 5.51
N GLU A 236 25.96 -4.87 6.15
CA GLU A 236 24.94 -5.92 6.14
C GLU A 236 24.40 -6.13 4.73
N MET A 237 24.03 -5.05 4.03
CA MET A 237 23.45 -5.14 2.68
C MET A 237 24.47 -5.67 1.68
N LEU A 238 25.75 -5.21 1.71
CA LEU A 238 26.81 -5.76 0.88
C LEU A 238 27.08 -7.24 1.15
N ARG A 239 26.99 -7.67 2.41
CA ARG A 239 27.16 -9.08 2.78
C ARG A 239 26.02 -9.93 2.21
N ILE A 240 24.80 -9.50 2.38
CA ILE A 240 23.61 -10.20 1.83
C ILE A 240 23.72 -10.26 0.31
N ASP A 241 24.04 -9.17 -0.35
CA ASP A 241 24.22 -9.09 -1.78
C ASP A 241 25.26 -10.11 -2.28
N GLY A 242 26.44 -10.12 -1.69
CA GLY A 242 27.49 -11.11 -2.04
C GLY A 242 27.06 -12.56 -1.82
N LEU A 243 26.25 -12.86 -0.82
CA LEU A 243 25.70 -14.20 -0.59
C LEU A 243 24.58 -14.54 -1.57
N VAL A 244 23.75 -13.58 -1.96
CA VAL A 244 22.69 -13.76 -2.98
C VAL A 244 23.30 -14.16 -4.32
N TYR A 245 24.40 -13.54 -4.73
CA TYR A 245 25.10 -13.88 -5.97
C TYR A 245 26.14 -15.02 -5.82
N GLY A 246 26.28 -15.57 -4.61
CA GLY A 246 27.20 -16.64 -4.29
C GLY A 246 26.72 -18.06 -4.63
N ASP A 247 27.28 -19.06 -3.92
CA ASP A 247 26.92 -20.49 -4.09
C ASP A 247 25.47 -20.76 -3.66
N LYS A 248 24.64 -21.19 -4.61
CA LYS A 248 23.21 -21.46 -4.41
C LYS A 248 22.92 -22.69 -3.54
N ASN A 249 23.93 -23.52 -3.25
CA ASN A 249 23.80 -24.65 -2.33
C ASN A 249 24.26 -24.32 -0.90
N SER A 250 24.71 -23.09 -0.66
CA SER A 250 25.17 -22.64 0.65
C SER A 250 23.98 -22.18 1.51
N ASP A 251 24.01 -22.53 2.79
CA ASP A 251 23.04 -22.07 3.79
C ASP A 251 23.40 -20.71 4.42
N GLN A 252 24.51 -20.10 4.00
CA GLN A 252 25.03 -18.88 4.64
C GLN A 252 24.07 -17.70 4.50
N LEU A 253 23.39 -17.53 3.37
CA LEU A 253 22.41 -16.47 3.15
C LEU A 253 21.32 -16.47 4.23
N TRP A 254 20.89 -17.67 4.62
CA TRP A 254 19.79 -17.88 5.57
C TRP A 254 20.18 -17.64 7.03
N GLN A 255 21.42 -17.28 7.30
CA GLN A 255 21.84 -16.72 8.57
C GLN A 255 21.49 -15.22 8.70
N TYR A 256 21.33 -14.54 7.58
CA TYR A 256 21.02 -13.09 7.49
C TYR A 256 19.60 -12.78 7.06
N LEU A 257 19.02 -13.60 6.17
CA LEU A 257 17.64 -13.46 5.71
C LEU A 257 16.74 -14.52 6.36
N ASP A 258 15.55 -14.10 6.80
CA ASP A 258 14.49 -15.01 7.24
C ASP A 258 13.80 -15.61 6.01
N MET A 259 14.11 -16.91 5.76
CA MET A 259 13.64 -17.62 4.58
C MET A 259 12.11 -17.76 4.55
N ASP A 260 11.46 -18.02 5.70
CA ASP A 260 10.02 -18.20 5.80
C ASP A 260 9.29 -16.85 5.50
N ALA A 261 9.77 -15.77 6.09
CA ALA A 261 9.23 -14.42 5.85
C ALA A 261 9.36 -14.04 4.37
N LEU A 262 10.53 -14.28 3.76
CA LEU A 262 10.74 -13.98 2.34
C LEU A 262 9.86 -14.87 1.44
N ALA A 263 9.71 -16.17 1.75
CA ALA A 263 8.89 -17.07 0.94
C ALA A 263 7.41 -16.68 0.97
N ARG A 264 6.86 -16.28 2.14
CA ARG A 264 5.48 -15.76 2.25
C ARG A 264 5.30 -14.47 1.47
N PHE A 265 6.26 -13.55 1.59
CA PHE A 265 6.25 -12.30 0.83
C PHE A 265 6.25 -12.59 -0.68
N TYR A 266 7.17 -13.45 -1.15
CA TYR A 266 7.31 -13.85 -2.55
C TYR A 266 6.02 -14.48 -3.11
N ILE A 267 5.41 -15.43 -2.38
CA ILE A 267 4.16 -16.08 -2.81
C ILE A 267 3.05 -15.05 -3.03
N VAL A 268 2.89 -14.09 -2.12
CA VAL A 268 1.86 -13.03 -2.28
C VAL A 268 2.13 -12.21 -3.54
N GLN A 269 3.37 -11.83 -3.78
CA GLN A 269 3.73 -11.02 -4.95
C GLN A 269 3.51 -11.80 -6.25
N GLU A 270 3.78 -13.10 -6.27
CA GLU A 270 3.49 -13.97 -7.43
C GLU A 270 2.00 -14.12 -7.69
N ILE A 271 1.16 -14.34 -6.65
CA ILE A 271 -0.30 -14.40 -6.79
C ILE A 271 -0.82 -13.09 -7.39
N MET A 272 -0.31 -11.97 -6.90
CA MET A 272 -0.72 -10.63 -7.32
C MET A 272 -0.12 -10.21 -8.66
N ASP A 273 0.91 -10.88 -9.16
CA ASP A 273 1.71 -10.46 -10.32
C ASP A 273 2.17 -9.00 -10.17
N ASN A 274 2.73 -8.68 -9.01
CA ASN A 274 3.18 -7.34 -8.67
C ASN A 274 4.66 -7.17 -9.04
N TYR A 275 4.92 -6.81 -10.29
CA TYR A 275 6.27 -6.79 -10.85
C TYR A 275 7.21 -5.72 -10.22
N GLU A 276 6.66 -4.71 -9.55
CA GLU A 276 7.46 -3.71 -8.85
C GLU A 276 7.90 -4.14 -7.44
N SER A 277 7.39 -5.24 -6.93
CA SER A 277 7.42 -5.62 -5.53
C SER A 277 8.79 -5.81 -4.90
N PHE A 278 9.84 -6.05 -5.68
CA PHE A 278 11.19 -6.34 -5.17
C PHE A 278 12.20 -5.22 -5.44
N HIS A 279 11.80 -4.19 -6.16
CA HIS A 279 12.63 -3.04 -6.47
C HIS A 279 11.99 -1.69 -6.14
N GLY A 280 10.79 -1.69 -5.55
CA GLY A 280 10.06 -0.52 -5.07
C GLY A 280 9.04 -0.90 -4.02
N SER A 281 8.88 -0.10 -2.99
CA SER A 281 8.00 -0.36 -1.85
C SER A 281 8.23 -1.74 -1.19
N CYS A 282 9.46 -2.24 -1.27
CA CYS A 282 9.86 -3.54 -0.74
C CYS A 282 10.52 -3.36 0.62
N TYR A 283 9.76 -3.58 1.69
CA TYR A 283 10.23 -3.34 3.05
C TYR A 283 10.95 -4.53 3.64
N LEU A 284 11.98 -4.24 4.44
CA LEU A 284 12.70 -5.19 5.29
C LEU A 284 12.84 -4.59 6.68
N TYR A 285 12.79 -5.44 7.69
CA TYR A 285 13.05 -5.02 9.06
C TYR A 285 13.91 -6.04 9.82
N ARG A 286 14.62 -5.57 10.84
CA ARG A 286 15.47 -6.41 11.68
C ARG A 286 15.39 -5.96 13.14
N GLU A 287 15.20 -6.94 14.04
CA GLU A 287 15.22 -6.74 15.48
C GLU A 287 16.66 -6.58 15.99
N ILE A 288 16.83 -5.97 17.18
CA ILE A 288 18.13 -5.84 17.86
C ILE A 288 18.58 -7.20 18.39
N GLY A 289 19.87 -7.48 18.26
CA GLY A 289 20.52 -8.62 18.88
C GLY A 289 21.25 -9.55 17.93
N ASP A 290 22.08 -10.41 18.51
CA ASP A 290 22.85 -11.42 17.77
C ASP A 290 21.91 -12.48 17.18
N GLY A 291 22.24 -12.95 15.98
CA GLY A 291 21.47 -13.97 15.30
C GLY A 291 20.11 -13.52 14.75
N GLN A 292 19.73 -12.26 14.94
CA GLN A 292 18.54 -11.70 14.32
C GLN A 292 18.73 -11.59 12.82
N LYS A 293 17.64 -11.83 12.07
CA LYS A 293 17.63 -11.85 10.61
C LYS A 293 16.81 -10.71 10.06
N TRP A 294 17.16 -10.28 8.86
CA TRP A 294 16.33 -9.40 8.08
C TRP A 294 15.09 -10.16 7.59
N LYS A 295 13.93 -9.56 7.78
CA LYS A 295 12.64 -10.13 7.38
C LYS A 295 12.01 -9.26 6.30
N PHE A 296 11.64 -9.86 5.19
CA PHE A 296 10.85 -9.18 4.16
C PHE A 296 9.42 -8.94 4.65
N GLY A 297 8.94 -7.75 4.38
CA GLY A 297 7.67 -7.23 4.82
C GLY A 297 7.85 -5.96 5.67
N PRO A 298 6.72 -5.28 5.98
CA PRO A 298 5.35 -5.55 5.51
C PRO A 298 5.17 -5.34 4.00
N VAL A 299 4.06 -5.86 3.47
CA VAL A 299 3.67 -5.61 2.07
C VAL A 299 3.13 -4.19 1.91
N TRP A 300 3.38 -3.60 0.75
CA TRP A 300 2.84 -2.29 0.36
C TRP A 300 2.78 -2.20 -1.16
N ASP A 301 1.90 -1.34 -1.68
CA ASP A 301 1.80 -0.94 -3.07
C ASP A 301 1.63 -2.08 -4.08
N PHE A 302 0.40 -2.54 -4.21
CA PHE A 302 0.01 -3.48 -5.25
C PHE A 302 -0.51 -2.77 -6.52
N GLY A 303 -0.13 -1.51 -6.73
CA GLY A 303 -0.56 -0.71 -7.87
C GLY A 303 -0.24 -1.32 -9.24
N SER A 304 0.86 -2.03 -9.33
CA SER A 304 1.32 -2.70 -10.57
C SER A 304 0.81 -4.12 -10.76
N SER A 305 -0.09 -4.61 -9.89
CA SER A 305 -0.60 -5.98 -9.92
C SER A 305 -1.53 -6.27 -11.11
N PHE A 306 -1.66 -7.56 -11.46
CA PHE A 306 -2.58 -8.10 -12.47
C PHE A 306 -2.31 -7.66 -13.91
N ASN A 307 -1.09 -7.28 -14.24
CA ASN A 307 -0.73 -6.69 -15.53
C ASN A 307 -0.20 -7.67 -16.56
N ARG A 308 0.39 -8.81 -16.15
CA ARG A 308 1.09 -9.72 -17.02
C ARG A 308 0.37 -11.07 -17.18
N SER A 309 0.83 -11.85 -18.15
CA SER A 309 0.41 -13.23 -18.30
C SER A 309 1.05 -14.13 -17.24
N LYS A 310 0.29 -15.06 -16.70
CA LYS A 310 0.77 -16.08 -15.77
C LYS A 310 1.42 -17.29 -16.42
N SER A 311 1.98 -17.12 -17.61
CA SER A 311 2.86 -18.13 -18.22
C SER A 311 4.29 -18.09 -17.72
N LEU A 312 4.66 -17.06 -16.92
CA LEU A 312 6.00 -16.87 -16.38
C LEU A 312 5.92 -16.52 -14.89
N TYR A 313 6.92 -16.90 -14.13
CA TYR A 313 7.15 -16.36 -12.81
C TYR A 313 7.45 -14.87 -12.87
N LEU A 314 7.18 -14.15 -11.77
CA LEU A 314 7.41 -12.72 -11.66
C LEU A 314 8.85 -12.34 -12.03
N TYR A 315 9.82 -13.07 -11.49
CA TYR A 315 11.24 -12.81 -11.71
C TYR A 315 11.74 -13.17 -13.13
N GLU A 316 11.10 -14.13 -13.81
CA GLU A 316 11.51 -14.53 -15.17
C GLU A 316 11.15 -13.49 -16.23
N GLY A 317 10.07 -12.74 -16.00
CA GLY A 317 9.62 -11.69 -16.91
C GLY A 317 10.13 -10.29 -16.55
N ASP A 318 10.94 -10.18 -15.53
CA ASP A 318 11.43 -8.89 -15.05
C ASP A 318 12.63 -8.41 -15.88
N VAL A 319 12.55 -7.15 -16.29
CA VAL A 319 13.61 -6.43 -16.99
C VAL A 319 14.44 -5.53 -16.07
N TRP A 320 14.05 -5.46 -14.78
CA TRP A 320 14.75 -4.67 -13.79
C TRP A 320 15.79 -5.53 -13.08
N HIS A 321 17.05 -5.16 -13.14
CA HIS A 321 18.17 -5.93 -12.59
C HIS A 321 18.62 -5.43 -11.21
N ASN A 322 17.86 -4.58 -10.57
CA ASN A 322 18.19 -3.94 -9.31
C ASN A 322 17.44 -4.52 -8.12
N HIS A 323 17.31 -5.84 -8.06
CA HIS A 323 16.75 -6.58 -6.93
C HIS A 323 17.26 -8.03 -6.87
N TRP A 324 17.09 -8.66 -5.73
CA TRP A 324 17.67 -9.97 -5.44
C TRP A 324 16.85 -11.19 -5.87
N ILE A 325 15.57 -11.02 -6.18
CA ILE A 325 14.65 -12.18 -6.29
C ILE A 325 15.02 -13.17 -7.40
N PRO A 326 15.51 -12.78 -8.59
CA PRO A 326 15.91 -13.73 -9.62
C PRO A 326 17.01 -14.68 -9.13
N GLU A 327 17.98 -14.17 -8.37
CA GLU A 327 19.07 -14.95 -7.81
C GLU A 327 18.63 -15.79 -6.62
N ILE A 328 17.76 -15.26 -5.76
CA ILE A 328 17.22 -15.98 -4.60
C ILE A 328 16.41 -17.19 -5.04
N CYS A 329 15.64 -17.09 -6.12
CA CYS A 329 14.86 -18.21 -6.65
C CYS A 329 15.73 -19.35 -7.22
N GLN A 330 17.02 -19.13 -7.42
CA GLN A 330 17.97 -20.20 -7.81
C GLN A 330 18.44 -21.06 -6.63
N PHE A 331 18.16 -20.66 -5.38
CA PHE A 331 18.47 -21.49 -4.20
C PHE A 331 17.43 -22.63 -4.07
N PRO A 332 17.83 -23.90 -4.21
CA PRO A 332 16.86 -25.01 -4.14
C PRO A 332 16.11 -25.07 -2.81
N VAL A 333 16.80 -24.80 -1.70
CA VAL A 333 16.21 -24.79 -0.35
C VAL A 333 15.14 -23.73 -0.20
N PHE A 334 15.31 -22.57 -0.85
CA PHE A 334 14.29 -21.52 -0.85
C PHE A 334 13.03 -21.95 -1.62
N MET A 335 13.19 -22.52 -2.80
CA MET A 335 12.06 -23.00 -3.58
C MET A 335 11.34 -24.19 -2.92
N GLU A 336 12.04 -25.03 -2.16
CA GLU A 336 11.41 -26.05 -1.31
C GLU A 336 10.59 -25.41 -0.19
N CYS A 337 11.10 -24.35 0.45
CA CYS A 337 10.35 -23.56 1.44
C CYS A 337 9.09 -22.94 0.83
N VAL A 338 9.19 -22.35 -0.37
CA VAL A 338 8.04 -21.80 -1.11
C VAL A 338 6.99 -22.89 -1.35
N LYS A 339 7.39 -24.05 -1.87
CA LYS A 339 6.48 -25.19 -2.12
C LYS A 339 5.81 -25.69 -0.85
N LYS A 340 6.55 -25.78 0.25
CA LYS A 340 6.01 -26.19 1.55
C LYS A 340 4.92 -25.23 2.01
N ILE A 341 5.22 -23.93 2.03
CA ILE A 341 4.25 -22.89 2.44
C ILE A 341 3.03 -22.87 1.51
N TRP A 342 3.25 -23.02 0.21
CA TRP A 342 2.18 -23.10 -0.78
C TRP A 342 1.22 -24.25 -0.49
N ASN A 343 1.74 -25.44 -0.26
CA ASN A 343 0.93 -26.64 -0.01
C ASN A 343 0.18 -26.60 1.34
N GLU A 344 0.64 -25.81 2.29
CA GLU A 344 -0.09 -25.52 3.52
C GLU A 344 -1.18 -24.46 3.30
N PHE A 345 -0.89 -23.41 2.52
CA PHE A 345 -1.74 -22.24 2.32
C PHE A 345 -2.86 -22.46 1.30
N TYR A 346 -2.50 -22.91 0.10
CA TYR A 346 -3.40 -22.95 -1.05
C TYR A 346 -4.66 -23.81 -0.80
N PRO A 347 -4.57 -25.06 -0.32
CA PRO A 347 -5.75 -25.89 -0.10
C PRO A 347 -6.60 -25.49 1.11
N THR A 348 -6.04 -24.72 2.06
CA THR A 348 -6.69 -24.49 3.36
C THR A 348 -7.21 -23.07 3.55
N LYS A 349 -6.47 -22.07 3.08
CA LYS A 349 -6.74 -20.66 3.39
C LYS A 349 -7.04 -19.79 2.18
N PHE A 350 -6.48 -20.11 1.03
CA PHE A 350 -6.57 -19.27 -0.16
C PHE A 350 -8.02 -18.92 -0.54
N ASN A 351 -8.93 -19.87 -0.49
CA ASN A 351 -10.31 -19.63 -0.90
C ASN A 351 -11.05 -18.58 -0.06
N ASN A 352 -10.55 -18.23 1.13
CA ASN A 352 -11.12 -17.15 1.94
C ASN A 352 -11.03 -15.79 1.25
N ILE A 353 -10.12 -15.63 0.28
CA ILE A 353 -10.04 -14.39 -0.53
C ILE A 353 -11.35 -14.12 -1.30
N PHE A 354 -12.06 -15.16 -1.74
CA PHE A 354 -13.32 -15.00 -2.46
C PHE A 354 -14.48 -14.59 -1.55
N THR A 355 -14.45 -15.02 -0.30
CA THR A 355 -15.36 -14.52 0.74
C THR A 355 -15.10 -13.03 0.98
N PHE A 356 -13.84 -12.66 1.18
CA PHE A 356 -13.43 -11.26 1.34
C PHE A 356 -13.90 -10.39 0.15
N THR A 357 -13.63 -10.78 -1.09
CA THR A 357 -14.02 -9.99 -2.28
C THR A 357 -15.54 -9.86 -2.41
N SER A 358 -16.32 -10.88 -1.99
CA SER A 358 -17.79 -10.84 -1.95
C SER A 358 -18.31 -9.87 -0.89
N GLU A 359 -17.69 -9.86 0.29
CA GLU A 359 -18.01 -8.91 1.36
C GLU A 359 -17.70 -7.46 0.93
N GLN A 360 -16.55 -7.25 0.28
CA GLN A 360 -16.19 -5.94 -0.26
C GLN A 360 -17.16 -5.48 -1.36
N LEU A 361 -17.64 -6.39 -2.22
CA LEU A 361 -18.66 -6.05 -3.21
C LEU A 361 -19.93 -5.51 -2.53
N THR A 362 -20.39 -6.19 -1.50
CA THR A 362 -21.59 -5.77 -0.75
C THR A 362 -21.38 -4.42 -0.07
N LEU A 363 -20.23 -4.24 0.58
CA LEU A 363 -19.88 -3.04 1.33
C LEU A 363 -19.73 -1.81 0.44
N LEU A 364 -19.07 -1.97 -0.71
CA LEU A 364 -18.59 -0.83 -1.53
C LEU A 364 -19.54 -0.45 -2.68
N LYS A 365 -20.54 -1.27 -3.00
CA LYS A 365 -21.34 -1.12 -4.22
C LYS A 365 -21.92 0.27 -4.41
N SER A 366 -22.53 0.85 -3.38
CA SER A 366 -23.14 2.18 -3.46
C SER A 366 -22.10 3.29 -3.50
N ALA A 367 -21.05 3.17 -2.70
CA ALA A 367 -19.95 4.15 -2.69
C ALA A 367 -19.16 4.14 -3.99
N ALA A 368 -19.00 2.99 -4.66
CA ALA A 368 -18.38 2.91 -5.98
C ALA A 368 -19.19 3.66 -7.05
N VAL A 369 -20.52 3.67 -6.96
CA VAL A 369 -21.38 4.47 -7.85
C VAL A 369 -21.17 5.96 -7.60
N ALA A 370 -21.17 6.40 -6.34
CA ALA A 370 -20.95 7.80 -5.98
C ALA A 370 -19.55 8.27 -6.43
N ASP A 371 -18.53 7.43 -6.23
CA ASP A 371 -17.16 7.69 -6.66
C ASP A 371 -17.05 7.78 -8.19
N ALA A 372 -17.70 6.89 -8.95
CA ALA A 372 -17.72 6.92 -10.41
C ALA A 372 -18.43 8.17 -10.96
N ASN A 373 -19.46 8.65 -10.28
CA ASN A 373 -20.12 9.90 -10.64
C ASN A 373 -19.19 11.12 -10.44
N ARG A 374 -18.33 11.08 -9.43
CA ARG A 374 -17.34 12.13 -9.16
C ARG A 374 -16.13 12.04 -10.10
N TRP A 375 -15.69 10.81 -10.43
CA TRP A 375 -14.47 10.53 -11.16
C TRP A 375 -14.74 9.59 -12.35
N SER A 376 -15.62 10.01 -13.25
CA SER A 376 -16.04 9.20 -14.41
C SER A 376 -14.88 8.83 -15.34
N GLU A 377 -13.85 9.67 -15.40
CA GLU A 377 -12.66 9.46 -16.23
C GLU A 377 -11.81 8.25 -15.76
N TYR A 378 -11.88 7.88 -14.49
CA TYR A 378 -11.07 6.77 -13.95
C TYR A 378 -11.89 5.52 -13.66
N ASN A 379 -13.05 5.68 -13.07
CA ASN A 379 -13.83 4.56 -12.54
C ASN A 379 -14.86 4.02 -13.53
N GLY A 380 -14.93 4.59 -14.72
CA GLY A 380 -15.81 4.16 -15.78
C GLY A 380 -17.29 4.18 -15.39
N ASN A 381 -18.00 3.16 -15.78
CA ASN A 381 -19.29 2.86 -15.21
C ASN A 381 -19.06 2.13 -13.89
N ALA A 382 -19.80 2.45 -12.87
CA ALA A 382 -19.70 1.92 -11.50
C ALA A 382 -20.00 0.41 -11.39
N ASP A 383 -19.65 -0.41 -12.38
CA ASP A 383 -19.89 -1.86 -12.38
C ASP A 383 -18.83 -2.56 -11.52
N LEU A 384 -18.92 -2.37 -10.21
CA LEU A 384 -18.07 -3.03 -9.24
C LEU A 384 -18.17 -4.55 -9.31
N THR A 385 -19.34 -5.09 -9.64
CA THR A 385 -19.55 -6.54 -9.81
C THR A 385 -18.64 -7.10 -10.88
N LYS A 386 -18.58 -6.44 -12.05
CA LYS A 386 -17.71 -6.86 -13.15
C LYS A 386 -16.23 -6.76 -12.77
N ARG A 387 -15.83 -5.71 -12.05
CA ARG A 387 -14.44 -5.52 -11.61
C ARG A 387 -14.01 -6.59 -10.63
N ILE A 388 -14.83 -6.90 -9.64
CA ILE A 388 -14.55 -7.98 -8.67
C ILE A 388 -14.53 -9.34 -9.35
N ASN A 389 -15.43 -9.61 -10.31
CA ASN A 389 -15.40 -10.84 -11.09
C ASN A 389 -14.09 -10.96 -11.91
N ASN A 390 -13.59 -9.86 -12.47
CA ASN A 390 -12.30 -9.86 -13.18
C ASN A 390 -11.14 -10.21 -12.22
N VAL A 391 -11.12 -9.62 -11.03
CA VAL A 391 -10.12 -9.94 -9.99
C VAL A 391 -10.21 -11.41 -9.58
N ASN A 392 -11.40 -11.91 -9.30
CA ASN A 392 -11.62 -13.30 -8.91
C ASN A 392 -11.22 -14.29 -10.02
N THR A 393 -11.49 -13.96 -11.27
CA THR A 393 -11.08 -14.75 -12.43
C THR A 393 -9.56 -14.80 -12.54
N TRP A 394 -8.91 -13.64 -12.38
CA TRP A 394 -7.45 -13.56 -12.35
C TRP A 394 -6.86 -14.43 -11.24
N LEU A 395 -7.34 -14.27 -10.02
CA LEU A 395 -6.86 -15.04 -8.86
C LEU A 395 -6.98 -16.54 -9.08
N ARG A 396 -8.13 -17.01 -9.59
CA ARG A 396 -8.33 -18.45 -9.89
C ARG A 396 -7.36 -18.95 -10.95
N SER A 397 -7.21 -18.22 -12.04
CA SER A 397 -6.33 -18.59 -13.14
C SER A 397 -4.86 -18.57 -12.72
N SER A 398 -4.43 -17.48 -12.04
CA SER A 398 -3.07 -17.31 -11.57
C SER A 398 -2.67 -18.39 -10.57
N THR A 399 -3.53 -18.66 -9.59
CA THR A 399 -3.20 -19.66 -8.55
C THR A 399 -3.34 -21.10 -9.04
N ALA A 400 -4.19 -21.38 -10.01
CA ALA A 400 -4.21 -22.68 -10.69
C ALA A 400 -2.87 -22.95 -11.38
N TRP A 401 -2.37 -21.98 -12.13
CA TRP A 401 -1.05 -22.09 -12.75
C TRP A 401 0.09 -22.24 -11.73
N LEU A 402 0.09 -21.44 -10.64
CA LEU A 402 1.08 -21.57 -9.57
C LEU A 402 1.01 -22.95 -8.89
N ASN A 403 -0.20 -23.51 -8.76
CA ASN A 403 -0.38 -24.85 -8.20
C ASN A 403 0.16 -25.96 -9.10
N GLU A 404 0.19 -25.77 -10.41
CA GLU A 404 0.90 -26.66 -11.33
C GLU A 404 2.43 -26.61 -11.14
N GLN A 405 2.96 -25.47 -10.69
CA GLN A 405 4.40 -25.28 -10.46
C GLN A 405 4.85 -25.74 -9.06
N TRP A 406 4.03 -25.49 -8.05
CA TRP A 406 4.43 -25.66 -6.63
C TRP A 406 3.61 -26.69 -5.86
N GLY A 407 2.46 -27.11 -6.40
CA GLY A 407 1.58 -28.07 -5.74
C GLY A 407 2.23 -29.47 -5.67
N SER A 408 2.03 -30.14 -4.55
CA SER A 408 2.20 -31.58 -4.47
C SER A 408 1.01 -32.22 -5.16
N GLY A 409 1.24 -32.87 -6.29
CA GLY A 409 0.23 -33.57 -7.08
C GLY A 409 -0.54 -34.65 -6.30
#